data_2dfe58be196312690168efb81c6e3516
#
_entry.id   2dfe58be196312690168efb81c6e3516
#
_cell.length_a   1.000
_cell.length_b   1.000
_cell.length_c   1.000
_cell.angle_alpha   90.00
_cell.angle_beta   90.00
_cell.angle_gamma   90.00
#
_symmetry.space_group_name_H-M   'P 1'
#
loop_
_entity.id
_entity.type
_entity.pdbx_description
1 polymer ?
#
loop_
_entity_poly.entity_id
_entity_poly.type
_entity_poly.pdbx_seq_one_letter_code
_entity_poly.pdbx_strand_id
1 'polypeptide(L)'
;LQNGQSLRHMRRRAPDIPLIGNLGGVQLASTKGLDLAQAAVDDLQADALAVHVNPLQEAVQPEGETDWRGVLAAIETAVKVLPVPVIVKEVGAGIQAPLVARLFDIGVSSVDVAGLGGTNWARIEAARRPDASAVVFEPFLDWGIPTLECLLQAVQACPNKSLIASGGVRHGLD
;
A
#
# COMPACT_ATOMS: atom_id res chain seq x y z
N LEU A 1 15.75 6.78 12.06
CA LEU A 1 16.61 5.60 11.79
C LEU A 1 17.25 4.96 13.04
N GLN A 2 16.69 5.16 14.24
CA GLN A 2 17.07 4.38 15.43
C GLN A 2 16.46 2.96 15.44
N ASN A 3 15.68 2.60 14.42
CA ASN A 3 14.90 1.37 14.39
C ASN A 3 15.54 0.17 13.64
N GLY A 4 16.68 0.34 12.96
CA GLY A 4 17.28 -0.77 12.20
C GLY A 4 17.67 -1.98 13.05
N GLN A 5 18.13 -1.76 14.29
CA GLN A 5 18.42 -2.86 15.22
C GLN A 5 17.15 -3.62 15.65
N SER A 6 16.01 -2.92 15.75
CA SER A 6 14.70 -3.52 16.07
C SER A 6 14.20 -4.40 14.93
N LEU A 7 14.35 -3.97 13.67
CA LEU A 7 13.91 -4.72 12.50
C LEU A 7 14.72 -6.02 12.30
N ARG A 8 16.05 -5.95 12.43
CA ARG A 8 16.92 -7.14 12.38
C ARG A 8 16.61 -8.15 13.49
N HIS A 9 16.09 -7.67 14.63
CA HIS A 9 15.64 -8.55 15.70
C HIS A 9 14.39 -9.36 15.30
N MET A 10 13.50 -8.79 14.47
CA MET A 10 12.31 -9.49 13.98
C MET A 10 12.71 -10.71 13.14
N ARG A 11 13.62 -10.56 12.18
CA ARG A 11 14.11 -11.69 11.36
C ARG A 11 14.70 -12.81 12.23
N ARG A 12 15.48 -12.47 13.24
CA ARG A 12 16.06 -13.50 14.14
C ARG A 12 15.00 -14.27 14.92
N ARG A 13 13.86 -13.63 15.24
CA ARG A 13 12.74 -14.28 15.94
C ARG A 13 11.79 -15.04 15.03
N ALA A 14 11.77 -14.69 13.77
CA ALA A 14 10.89 -15.27 12.75
C ALA A 14 11.69 -15.69 11.52
N PRO A 15 12.63 -16.66 11.64
CA PRO A 15 13.55 -17.01 10.56
C PRO A 15 12.83 -17.60 9.35
N ASP A 16 11.75 -18.35 9.58
CA ASP A 16 11.03 -19.15 8.58
C ASP A 16 9.71 -18.50 8.11
N ILE A 17 9.41 -17.27 8.59
CA ILE A 17 8.19 -16.54 8.19
C ILE A 17 8.56 -15.49 7.15
N PRO A 18 7.81 -15.38 6.02
CA PRO A 18 7.99 -14.27 5.10
C PRO A 18 7.79 -12.91 5.81
N LEU A 19 8.80 -12.06 5.73
CA LEU A 19 8.77 -10.70 6.26
C LEU A 19 8.65 -9.71 5.10
N ILE A 20 7.67 -8.84 5.16
CA ILE A 20 7.41 -7.84 4.12
C ILE A 20 7.73 -6.46 4.69
N GLY A 21 8.72 -5.80 4.10
CA GLY A 21 8.96 -4.37 4.35
C GLY A 21 7.77 -3.54 3.87
N ASN A 22 7.57 -2.35 4.42
CA ASN A 22 6.47 -1.47 4.01
C ASN A 22 6.94 -0.02 3.91
N LEU A 23 6.60 0.65 2.79
CA LEU A 23 6.96 2.04 2.50
C LEU A 23 5.80 2.75 1.80
N GLY A 24 5.59 4.03 2.09
CA GLY A 24 4.58 4.84 1.39
C GLY A 24 4.98 5.17 -0.04
N GLY A 25 4.02 5.23 -0.94
CA GLY A 25 4.26 5.56 -2.35
C GLY A 25 4.88 6.95 -2.53
N VAL A 26 4.41 7.94 -1.78
CA VAL A 26 4.97 9.29 -1.81
C VAL A 26 6.40 9.33 -1.24
N GLN A 27 6.65 8.57 -0.17
CA GLN A 27 8.00 8.42 0.39
C GLN A 27 8.95 7.77 -0.63
N LEU A 28 8.49 6.75 -1.36
CA LEU A 28 9.26 6.11 -2.43
C LEU A 28 9.57 7.07 -3.58
N ALA A 29 8.66 7.99 -3.90
CA ALA A 29 8.85 8.99 -4.96
C ALA A 29 9.77 10.16 -4.54
N SER A 30 10.15 10.25 -3.27
CA SER A 30 11.07 11.28 -2.80
C SER A 30 12.50 11.07 -3.33
N THR A 31 13.34 12.10 -3.22
CA THR A 31 14.75 12.03 -3.66
C THR A 31 15.58 10.95 -2.96
N LYS A 32 15.15 10.51 -1.77
CA LYS A 32 15.76 9.42 -0.99
C LYS A 32 14.94 8.13 -1.02
N GLY A 33 13.91 8.07 -1.85
CA GLY A 33 12.94 6.98 -1.83
C GLY A 33 13.54 5.61 -2.05
N LEU A 34 14.44 5.47 -3.02
CA LEU A 34 15.14 4.21 -3.28
C LEU A 34 16.07 3.80 -2.15
N ASP A 35 16.79 4.74 -1.55
CA ASP A 35 17.65 4.45 -0.40
C ASP A 35 16.82 3.98 0.80
N LEU A 36 15.65 4.60 1.02
CA LEU A 36 14.71 4.18 2.06
C LEU A 36 14.15 2.78 1.79
N ALA A 37 13.79 2.48 0.55
CA ALA A 37 13.30 1.18 0.14
C ALA A 37 14.38 0.10 0.33
N GLN A 38 15.60 0.35 -0.11
CA GLN A 38 16.74 -0.56 0.08
C GLN A 38 17.02 -0.78 1.58
N ALA A 39 17.06 0.31 2.38
CA ALA A 39 17.27 0.21 3.82
C ALA A 39 16.16 -0.60 4.51
N ALA A 40 14.90 -0.45 4.09
CA ALA A 40 13.80 -1.23 4.63
C ALA A 40 13.95 -2.73 4.33
N VAL A 41 14.42 -3.08 3.12
CA VAL A 41 14.71 -4.46 2.74
C VAL A 41 15.88 -5.03 3.55
N ASP A 42 16.99 -4.30 3.63
CA ASP A 42 18.22 -4.77 4.28
C ASP A 42 18.10 -4.89 5.81
N ASP A 43 17.49 -3.88 6.45
CA ASP A 43 17.34 -3.86 7.91
C ASP A 43 16.36 -4.92 8.41
N LEU A 44 15.30 -5.19 7.67
CA LEU A 44 14.35 -6.27 7.99
C LEU A 44 14.84 -7.63 7.48
N GLN A 45 15.79 -7.67 6.55
CA GLN A 45 16.07 -8.85 5.71
C GLN A 45 14.77 -9.35 5.07
N ALA A 46 14.06 -8.43 4.41
CA ALA A 46 12.71 -8.65 3.92
C ALA A 46 12.71 -9.61 2.72
N ASP A 47 11.67 -10.42 2.64
CA ASP A 47 11.40 -11.32 1.50
C ASP A 47 10.63 -10.59 0.38
N ALA A 48 10.01 -9.46 0.69
CA ALA A 48 9.32 -8.58 -0.26
C ALA A 48 9.25 -7.15 0.28
N LEU A 49 8.98 -6.18 -0.60
CA LEU A 49 8.65 -4.81 -0.23
C LEU A 49 7.21 -4.50 -0.64
N ALA A 50 6.36 -4.11 0.30
CA ALA A 50 5.04 -3.53 0.03
C ALA A 50 5.15 -2.01 -0.09
N VAL A 51 4.64 -1.47 -1.19
CA VAL A 51 4.46 -0.03 -1.38
C VAL A 51 2.98 0.27 -1.19
N HIS A 52 2.63 1.00 -0.13
CA HIS A 52 1.24 1.38 0.06
C HIS A 52 0.90 2.68 -0.66
N VAL A 53 -0.28 2.69 -1.28
CA VAL A 53 -0.87 3.84 -1.95
C VAL A 53 -2.16 4.21 -1.23
N ASN A 54 -2.20 5.39 -0.62
CA ASN A 54 -3.26 5.81 0.30
C ASN A 54 -3.70 7.28 0.06
N PRO A 55 -4.00 7.67 -1.19
CA PRO A 55 -4.23 9.07 -1.53
C PRO A 55 -5.39 9.72 -0.76
N LEU A 56 -6.46 8.97 -0.50
CA LEU A 56 -7.58 9.47 0.28
C LEU A 56 -7.20 9.69 1.74
N GLN A 57 -6.52 8.73 2.37
CA GLN A 57 -6.04 8.88 3.74
C GLN A 57 -5.12 10.08 3.87
N GLU A 58 -4.13 10.23 2.98
CA GLU A 58 -3.19 11.36 2.98
C GLU A 58 -3.90 12.71 2.78
N ALA A 59 -4.92 12.76 1.93
CA ALA A 59 -5.71 13.98 1.73
C ALA A 59 -6.49 14.40 2.99
N VAL A 60 -6.95 13.42 3.78
CA VAL A 60 -7.69 13.66 5.02
C VAL A 60 -6.76 13.90 6.20
N GLN A 61 -5.59 13.28 6.24
CA GLN A 61 -4.61 13.38 7.32
C GLN A 61 -4.09 14.81 7.46
N PRO A 62 -4.05 15.41 8.68
CA PRO A 62 -3.58 16.80 8.85
C PRO A 62 -2.15 17.03 8.35
N GLU A 63 -1.27 16.07 8.55
CA GLU A 63 0.14 16.05 8.14
C GLU A 63 0.39 15.28 6.84
N GLY A 64 -0.66 14.97 6.08
CA GLY A 64 -0.59 14.08 4.91
C GLY A 64 0.11 14.71 3.70
N GLU A 65 0.76 13.87 2.92
CA GLU A 65 1.45 14.23 1.69
C GLU A 65 0.57 13.95 0.46
N THR A 66 0.14 15.02 -0.21
CA THR A 66 -0.81 14.94 -1.33
C THR A 66 -0.18 15.01 -2.72
N ASP A 67 1.14 15.11 -2.82
CA ASP A 67 1.83 15.10 -4.11
C ASP A 67 2.16 13.68 -4.57
N TRP A 68 1.27 13.10 -5.36
CA TRP A 68 1.39 11.74 -5.91
C TRP A 68 2.12 11.68 -7.26
N ARG A 69 2.67 12.81 -7.73
CA ARG A 69 3.44 12.84 -8.99
C ARG A 69 4.68 11.98 -8.87
N GLY A 70 4.94 11.18 -9.91
CA GLY A 70 6.13 10.33 -9.97
C GLY A 70 6.05 9.01 -9.20
N VAL A 71 5.01 8.75 -8.41
CA VAL A 71 4.88 7.51 -7.61
C VAL A 71 4.94 6.27 -8.50
N LEU A 72 4.23 6.25 -9.63
CA LEU A 72 4.25 5.09 -10.55
C LEU A 72 5.65 4.84 -11.13
N ALA A 73 6.37 5.90 -11.52
CA ALA A 73 7.74 5.80 -12.03
C ALA A 73 8.73 5.33 -10.93
N ALA A 74 8.51 5.77 -9.69
CA ALA A 74 9.30 5.31 -8.56
C ALA A 74 9.07 3.82 -8.25
N ILE A 75 7.82 3.35 -8.33
CA ILE A 75 7.49 1.92 -8.21
C ILE A 75 8.19 1.13 -9.33
N GLU A 76 8.10 1.58 -10.59
CA GLU A 76 8.77 0.93 -11.72
C GLU A 76 10.29 0.85 -11.50
N THR A 77 10.89 1.90 -10.98
CA THR A 77 12.33 1.91 -10.65
C THR A 77 12.65 0.93 -9.53
N ALA A 78 11.86 0.92 -8.45
CA ALA A 78 12.03 -0.01 -7.34
C ALA A 78 11.92 -1.48 -7.79
N VAL A 79 10.97 -1.81 -8.64
CA VAL A 79 10.82 -3.15 -9.25
C VAL A 79 12.08 -3.59 -9.99
N LYS A 80 12.76 -2.67 -10.68
CA LYS A 80 13.97 -2.98 -11.47
C LYS A 80 15.23 -3.11 -10.63
N VAL A 81 15.29 -2.43 -9.49
CA VAL A 81 16.54 -2.25 -8.72
C VAL A 81 16.57 -3.12 -7.45
N LEU A 82 15.44 -3.31 -6.79
CA LEU A 82 15.41 -4.06 -5.53
C LEU A 82 15.61 -5.57 -5.77
N PRO A 83 16.35 -6.24 -4.86
CA PRO A 83 16.61 -7.68 -4.98
C PRO A 83 15.41 -8.56 -4.56
N VAL A 84 14.32 -7.96 -4.14
CA VAL A 84 13.11 -8.63 -3.65
C VAL A 84 11.88 -8.22 -4.45
N PRO A 85 10.83 -9.05 -4.52
CA PRO A 85 9.59 -8.69 -5.19
C PRO A 85 8.93 -7.46 -4.56
N VAL A 86 8.35 -6.61 -5.41
CA VAL A 86 7.57 -5.44 -4.99
C VAL A 86 6.08 -5.77 -5.06
N ILE A 87 5.37 -5.49 -3.97
CA ILE A 87 3.92 -5.60 -3.84
C ILE A 87 3.37 -4.17 -3.77
N VAL A 88 2.28 -3.90 -4.48
CA VAL A 88 1.56 -2.62 -4.30
C VAL A 88 0.26 -2.88 -3.59
N LYS A 89 -0.08 -2.07 -2.60
CA LYS A 89 -1.30 -2.20 -1.81
C LYS A 89 -1.99 -0.87 -1.57
N GLU A 90 -3.30 -0.88 -1.61
CA GLU A 90 -4.11 0.18 -1.05
C GLU A 90 -4.34 -0.06 0.45
N VAL A 91 -5.09 0.80 1.12
CA VAL A 91 -5.27 0.75 2.58
C VAL A 91 -6.75 0.73 3.01
N GLY A 92 -7.69 0.61 2.08
CA GLY A 92 -9.11 0.48 2.40
C GLY A 92 -10.09 1.20 1.45
N ALA A 93 -9.58 1.85 0.37
CA ALA A 93 -10.41 2.45 -0.67
C ALA A 93 -10.46 1.63 -1.97
N GLY A 94 -9.56 0.67 -2.14
CA GLY A 94 -9.50 -0.19 -3.32
C GLY A 94 -8.69 0.39 -4.48
N ILE A 95 -8.27 -0.50 -5.39
CA ILE A 95 -7.54 -0.15 -6.60
C ILE A 95 -8.36 -0.51 -7.82
N GLN A 96 -8.58 0.45 -8.72
CA GLN A 96 -9.30 0.21 -9.96
C GLN A 96 -8.52 -0.73 -10.90
N ALA A 97 -9.23 -1.60 -11.62
CA ALA A 97 -8.64 -2.59 -12.52
C ALA A 97 -7.65 -2.03 -13.56
N PRO A 98 -7.87 -0.87 -14.19
CA PRO A 98 -6.89 -0.29 -15.11
C PRO A 98 -5.54 0.03 -14.43
N LEU A 99 -5.57 0.48 -13.16
CA LEU A 99 -4.34 0.71 -12.41
C LEU A 99 -3.67 -0.61 -12.01
N VAL A 100 -4.46 -1.62 -11.62
CA VAL A 100 -3.93 -2.97 -11.35
C VAL A 100 -3.20 -3.52 -12.57
N ALA A 101 -3.78 -3.42 -13.76
CA ALA A 101 -3.13 -3.83 -15.01
C ALA A 101 -1.82 -3.07 -15.25
N ARG A 102 -1.85 -1.75 -15.09
CA ARG A 102 -0.65 -0.91 -15.24
C ARG A 102 0.47 -1.26 -14.26
N LEU A 103 0.13 -1.62 -13.01
CA LEU A 103 1.10 -2.06 -12.02
C LEU A 103 1.77 -3.37 -12.43
N PHE A 104 1.02 -4.33 -12.96
CA PHE A 104 1.60 -5.56 -13.49
C PHE A 104 2.45 -5.33 -14.75
N ASP A 105 2.08 -4.39 -15.63
CA ASP A 105 2.85 -4.05 -16.82
C ASP A 105 4.25 -3.51 -16.47
N ILE A 106 4.39 -2.77 -15.36
CA ILE A 106 5.69 -2.28 -14.89
C ILE A 106 6.45 -3.28 -14.02
N GLY A 107 5.93 -4.51 -13.84
CA GLY A 107 6.62 -5.61 -13.20
C GLY A 107 6.34 -5.80 -11.71
N VAL A 108 5.31 -5.16 -11.15
CA VAL A 108 4.85 -5.44 -9.78
C VAL A 108 4.48 -6.92 -9.65
N SER A 109 4.96 -7.56 -8.59
CA SER A 109 4.81 -9.00 -8.40
C SER A 109 3.43 -9.41 -7.90
N SER A 110 2.80 -8.58 -7.06
CA SER A 110 1.46 -8.81 -6.54
C SER A 110 0.78 -7.48 -6.22
N VAL A 111 -0.55 -7.44 -6.30
CA VAL A 111 -1.35 -6.27 -5.94
C VAL A 111 -2.37 -6.68 -4.88
N ASP A 112 -2.36 -5.97 -3.74
CA ASP A 112 -3.40 -6.08 -2.71
C ASP A 112 -4.44 -4.98 -2.97
N VAL A 113 -5.64 -5.39 -3.35
CA VAL A 113 -6.69 -4.44 -3.72
C VAL A 113 -7.21 -3.62 -2.54
N ALA A 114 -7.12 -4.13 -1.31
CA ALA A 114 -7.47 -3.45 -0.05
C ALA A 114 -8.71 -2.54 -0.16
N GLY A 115 -9.84 -3.14 -0.54
CA GLY A 115 -11.07 -2.41 -0.82
C GLY A 115 -11.88 -2.01 0.42
N LEU A 116 -13.02 -1.40 0.20
CA LEU A 116 -13.97 -1.07 1.27
C LEU A 116 -14.55 -2.34 1.90
N GLY A 117 -14.67 -2.33 3.21
CA GLY A 117 -15.25 -3.43 4.01
C GLY A 117 -14.56 -3.66 5.34
N GLY A 118 -13.32 -3.19 5.50
CA GLY A 118 -12.54 -3.26 6.74
C GLY A 118 -12.41 -1.92 7.45
N THR A 119 -11.23 -1.69 8.04
CA THR A 119 -10.89 -0.42 8.68
C THR A 119 -10.87 0.71 7.65
N ASN A 120 -11.62 1.76 7.91
CA ASN A 120 -11.62 2.95 7.09
C ASN A 120 -10.64 3.98 7.67
N TRP A 121 -9.44 4.04 7.10
CA TRP A 121 -8.38 4.93 7.57
C TRP A 121 -8.72 6.42 7.38
N ALA A 122 -9.43 6.78 6.31
CA ALA A 122 -9.87 8.17 6.10
C ALA A 122 -10.80 8.64 7.23
N ARG A 123 -11.71 7.77 7.73
CA ARG A 123 -12.55 8.08 8.90
C ARG A 123 -11.73 8.25 10.17
N ILE A 124 -10.69 7.42 10.36
CA ILE A 124 -9.79 7.54 11.52
C ILE A 124 -9.05 8.87 11.46
N GLU A 125 -8.50 9.25 10.31
CA GLU A 125 -7.80 10.52 10.15
C GLU A 125 -8.74 11.72 10.29
N ALA A 126 -9.97 11.66 9.77
CA ALA A 126 -10.97 12.70 9.97
C ALA A 126 -11.30 12.89 11.46
N ALA A 127 -11.39 11.81 12.23
CA ALA A 127 -11.64 11.87 13.67
C ALA A 127 -10.46 12.45 14.47
N ARG A 128 -9.25 12.43 13.92
CA ARG A 128 -8.06 13.06 14.53
C ARG A 128 -8.01 14.59 14.31
N ARG A 129 -8.81 15.12 13.39
CA ARG A 129 -8.83 16.55 13.12
C ARG A 129 -9.50 17.31 14.27
N PRO A 130 -8.84 18.32 14.85
CA PRO A 130 -9.38 19.07 15.97
C PRO A 130 -10.36 20.17 15.55
N ASP A 131 -10.49 20.42 14.26
CA ASP A 131 -11.20 21.57 13.69
C ASP A 131 -12.44 21.15 12.88
N ALA A 132 -13.26 22.16 12.53
CA ALA A 132 -14.46 21.99 11.71
C ALA A 132 -14.15 21.54 10.26
N SER A 133 -12.88 21.45 9.86
CA SER A 133 -12.50 20.99 8.50
C SER A 133 -12.83 19.52 8.25
N ALA A 134 -13.06 18.72 9.30
CA ALA A 134 -13.54 17.35 9.19
C ALA A 134 -14.81 17.24 8.32
N VAL A 135 -15.70 18.24 8.38
CA VAL A 135 -16.96 18.31 7.60
C VAL A 135 -16.71 18.34 6.09
N VAL A 136 -15.59 18.94 5.66
CA VAL A 136 -15.23 19.01 4.23
C VAL A 136 -14.94 17.61 3.66
N PHE A 137 -14.44 16.70 4.48
CA PHE A 137 -14.09 15.35 4.07
C PHE A 137 -15.23 14.34 4.21
N GLU A 138 -16.32 14.70 4.89
CA GLU A 138 -17.44 13.81 5.14
C GLU A 138 -17.96 13.10 3.87
N PRO A 139 -18.13 13.77 2.70
CA PRO A 139 -18.56 13.13 1.47
C PRO A 139 -17.60 12.08 0.91
N PHE A 140 -16.34 12.12 1.32
CA PHE A 140 -15.29 11.23 0.84
C PHE A 140 -14.99 10.05 1.78
N LEU A 141 -15.58 10.05 2.99
CA LEU A 141 -15.26 9.03 3.99
C LEU A 141 -15.78 7.62 3.62
N ASP A 142 -16.72 7.54 2.69
CA ASP A 142 -17.22 6.28 2.13
C ASP A 142 -16.79 6.08 0.67
N TRP A 143 -15.81 6.87 0.20
CA TRP A 143 -15.29 6.73 -1.15
C TRP A 143 -14.41 5.49 -1.25
N GLY A 144 -14.67 4.69 -2.27
CA GLY A 144 -13.88 3.50 -2.59
C GLY A 144 -14.72 2.44 -3.28
N ILE A 145 -14.07 1.33 -3.58
CA ILE A 145 -14.69 0.17 -4.23
C ILE A 145 -14.71 -0.98 -3.21
N PRO A 146 -15.84 -1.67 -3.02
CA PRO A 146 -15.90 -2.84 -2.15
C PRO A 146 -14.85 -3.90 -2.53
N THR A 147 -14.28 -4.58 -1.54
CA THR A 147 -13.18 -5.53 -1.74
C THR A 147 -13.50 -6.60 -2.78
N LEU A 148 -14.70 -7.20 -2.70
CA LEU A 148 -15.13 -8.22 -3.67
C LEU A 148 -15.22 -7.67 -5.09
N GLU A 149 -15.78 -6.49 -5.25
CA GLU A 149 -15.90 -5.84 -6.57
C GLU A 149 -14.52 -5.51 -7.15
N CYS A 150 -13.63 -4.93 -6.34
CA CYS A 150 -12.24 -4.68 -6.71
C CYS A 150 -11.55 -5.96 -7.20
N LEU A 151 -11.68 -7.03 -6.42
CA LEU A 151 -11.05 -8.31 -6.74
C LEU A 151 -11.57 -8.90 -8.05
N LEU A 152 -12.90 -8.94 -8.24
CA LEU A 152 -13.50 -9.48 -9.45
C LEU A 152 -13.10 -8.70 -10.69
N GLN A 153 -13.10 -7.37 -10.63
CA GLN A 153 -12.63 -6.52 -11.73
C GLN A 153 -11.14 -6.72 -12.02
N ALA A 154 -10.31 -6.85 -10.98
CA ALA A 154 -8.88 -7.09 -11.13
C ALA A 154 -8.57 -8.48 -11.73
N VAL A 155 -9.27 -9.53 -11.30
CA VAL A 155 -9.14 -10.90 -11.86
C VAL A 155 -9.53 -10.91 -13.35
N GLN A 156 -10.62 -10.21 -13.72
CA GLN A 156 -11.05 -10.12 -15.10
C GLN A 156 -10.04 -9.38 -15.99
N ALA A 157 -9.45 -8.29 -15.48
CA ALA A 157 -8.48 -7.49 -16.22
C ALA A 157 -7.09 -8.15 -16.29
N CYS A 158 -6.72 -8.91 -15.26
CA CYS A 158 -5.39 -9.47 -15.10
C CYS A 158 -5.47 -10.98 -14.74
N PRO A 159 -5.96 -11.84 -15.66
CA PRO A 159 -6.06 -13.26 -15.39
C PRO A 159 -4.67 -13.86 -15.11
N ASN A 160 -4.61 -14.77 -14.15
CA ASN A 160 -3.38 -15.47 -13.73
C ASN A 160 -2.29 -14.57 -13.08
N LYS A 161 -2.63 -13.35 -12.68
CA LYS A 161 -1.74 -12.50 -11.88
C LYS A 161 -1.98 -12.72 -10.39
N SER A 162 -0.93 -12.51 -9.58
CA SER A 162 -1.01 -12.65 -8.13
C SER A 162 -1.76 -11.46 -7.52
N LEU A 163 -2.95 -11.70 -7.01
CA LEU A 163 -3.78 -10.73 -6.33
C LEU A 163 -3.96 -11.10 -4.85
N ILE A 164 -3.98 -10.10 -4.00
CA ILE A 164 -4.30 -10.23 -2.58
C ILE A 164 -5.62 -9.48 -2.35
N ALA A 165 -6.53 -10.11 -1.62
CA ALA A 165 -7.78 -9.51 -1.20
C ALA A 165 -7.72 -9.19 0.29
N SER A 166 -7.68 -7.90 0.63
CA SER A 166 -7.84 -7.41 1.99
C SER A 166 -8.90 -6.31 2.04
N GLY A 167 -9.33 -5.94 3.24
CA GLY A 167 -10.42 -4.99 3.46
C GLY A 167 -11.74 -5.69 3.79
N GLY A 168 -11.89 -6.06 5.08
CA GLY A 168 -13.12 -6.66 5.60
C GLY A 168 -13.23 -8.18 5.48
N VAL A 169 -12.26 -8.87 4.90
CA VAL A 169 -12.21 -10.33 4.86
C VAL A 169 -11.97 -10.87 6.28
N ARG A 170 -12.92 -11.57 6.84
CA ARG A 170 -12.91 -12.07 8.22
C ARG A 170 -12.85 -13.60 8.31
N HIS A 171 -13.36 -14.26 7.30
CA HIS A 171 -13.38 -15.74 7.20
C HIS A 171 -13.55 -16.18 5.75
N GLY A 172 -13.39 -17.46 5.50
CA GLY A 172 -13.38 -18.02 4.15
C GLY A 172 -14.72 -17.99 3.40
N LEU A 173 -15.78 -17.39 3.97
CA LEU A 173 -17.09 -17.18 3.33
C LEU A 173 -17.30 -15.72 2.89
N ASP A 174 -16.41 -14.80 3.27
CA ASP A 174 -16.42 -13.43 2.78
C ASP A 174 -15.86 -13.42 1.36
#